data_617c34a582300ec228d9b4441c6d63bf
#
_entry.id   617c34a582300ec228d9b4441c6d63bf
#
_cell.length_a   1.000
_cell.length_b   1.000
_cell.length_c   1.000
_cell.angle_alpha   90.00
_cell.angle_beta   90.00
_cell.angle_gamma   90.00
#
_symmetry.space_group_name_H-M   'P 1'
#
loop_
_entity.id
_entity.type
_entity.pdbx_description
1 polymer ?
#
loop_
_entity_poly.entity_id
_entity_poly.type
_entity_poly.pdbx_seq_one_letter_code
_entity_poly.pdbx_strand_id
1 'polypeptide(L)'
;SWVLFLYLYCFLLNLQHVLKKIGGDDNMYNVKDIAKYIISYSYEQNKPVSNLKLQKLLYFVQGESYKMTGEPMFEADMEAWQFGPVVPWVYYEYSNYAAMPILENYDINIEEETRVIIETVIKRHENNSVWSLVRMTHENGSPWEKTYVDYEKRVIDKQLIREAFANDVN
;
A
#
# COMPACT_ATOMS: atom_id res chain seq x y z
N SER A 1 19.32 -15.10 19.76
CA SER A 1 17.86 -15.02 19.90
C SER A 1 17.28 -14.35 18.64
N TRP A 2 16.19 -14.85 18.10
CA TRP A 2 15.53 -14.37 16.89
C TRP A 2 15.12 -12.89 16.97
N VAL A 3 14.86 -12.39 18.17
CA VAL A 3 14.51 -10.98 18.43
C VAL A 3 15.71 -10.06 18.18
N LEU A 4 16.90 -10.46 18.53
CA LEU A 4 18.14 -9.72 18.24
C LEU A 4 18.44 -9.69 16.75
N PHE A 5 18.15 -10.77 16.04
CA PHE A 5 18.33 -10.85 14.58
C PHE A 5 17.37 -9.93 13.84
N LEU A 6 16.09 -9.88 14.26
CA LEU A 6 15.10 -8.95 13.72
C LEU A 6 15.44 -7.49 14.02
N TYR A 7 15.94 -7.20 15.22
CA TYR A 7 16.38 -5.85 15.60
C TYR A 7 17.60 -5.40 14.77
N LEU A 8 18.57 -6.31 14.59
CA LEU A 8 19.75 -6.04 13.77
C LEU A 8 19.38 -5.86 12.30
N TYR A 9 18.44 -6.66 11.79
CA TYR A 9 17.95 -6.58 10.42
C TYR A 9 17.20 -5.27 10.18
N CYS A 10 16.30 -4.86 11.08
CA CYS A 10 15.64 -3.55 11.02
C CYS A 10 16.63 -2.39 11.13
N PHE A 11 17.66 -2.51 11.97
CA PHE A 11 18.70 -1.49 12.11
C PHE A 11 19.55 -1.36 10.85
N LEU A 12 19.93 -2.49 10.23
CA LEU A 12 20.68 -2.50 8.97
C LEU A 12 19.86 -1.95 7.80
N LEU A 13 18.56 -2.27 7.72
CA LEU A 13 17.64 -1.71 6.73
C LEU A 13 17.51 -0.19 6.89
N ASN A 14 17.37 0.29 8.12
CA ASN A 14 17.35 1.74 8.42
C ASN A 14 18.67 2.42 8.04
N LEU A 15 19.81 1.80 8.32
CA LEU A 15 21.13 2.33 7.99
C LEU A 15 21.34 2.40 6.45
N GLN A 16 20.91 1.38 5.72
CA GLN A 16 20.98 1.35 4.25
C GLN A 16 20.05 2.41 3.64
N HIS A 17 18.86 2.62 4.22
CA HIS A 17 17.93 3.66 3.80
C HIS A 17 18.52 5.07 4.02
N VAL A 18 19.17 5.29 5.16
CA VAL A 18 19.87 6.56 5.47
C VAL A 18 21.05 6.78 4.52
N LEU A 19 21.81 5.75 4.21
CA LEU A 19 22.96 5.84 3.28
C LEU A 19 22.49 6.09 1.84
N LYS A 20 21.38 5.50 1.42
CA LYS A 20 20.74 5.75 0.12
C LYS A 20 20.26 7.20 -0.01
N LYS A 21 19.69 7.75 1.06
CA LYS A 21 19.25 9.17 1.13
C LYS A 21 20.41 10.16 1.01
N ILE A 22 21.59 9.79 1.51
CA ILE A 22 22.83 10.59 1.38
C ILE A 22 23.42 10.50 -0.03
N GLY A 23 23.11 9.41 -0.76
CA GLY A 23 23.57 9.16 -2.13
C GLY A 23 22.73 9.78 -3.25
N GLY A 24 21.62 10.45 -2.94
CA GLY A 24 20.85 11.25 -3.91
C GLY A 24 20.01 10.46 -4.93
N ASP A 25 19.69 9.20 -4.66
CA ASP A 25 18.75 8.43 -5.48
C ASP A 25 17.34 8.53 -4.90
N ASP A 26 16.58 9.54 -5.34
CA ASP A 26 15.14 9.70 -5.08
C ASP A 26 14.36 8.62 -5.88
N ASN A 27 14.56 7.34 -5.56
CA ASN A 27 13.91 6.25 -6.27
C ASN A 27 12.54 5.94 -5.64
N MET A 28 11.64 6.93 -5.70
CA MET A 28 10.24 6.72 -5.38
C MET A 28 9.59 5.97 -6.54
N TYR A 29 8.93 4.86 -6.23
CA TYR A 29 8.30 4.04 -7.25
C TYR A 29 7.09 4.74 -7.86
N ASN A 30 6.89 4.53 -9.16
CA ASN A 30 5.62 4.84 -9.79
C ASN A 30 4.55 3.91 -9.22
N VAL A 31 3.42 4.46 -8.80
CA VAL A 31 2.30 3.66 -8.24
C VAL A 31 1.82 2.56 -9.19
N LYS A 32 2.00 2.75 -10.51
CA LYS A 32 1.69 1.74 -11.53
C LYS A 32 2.52 0.47 -11.33
N ASP A 33 3.79 0.61 -11.04
CA ASP A 33 4.71 -0.51 -10.86
C ASP A 33 4.39 -1.24 -9.55
N ILE A 34 4.04 -0.51 -8.50
CA ILE A 34 3.56 -1.08 -7.25
C ILE A 34 2.26 -1.86 -7.47
N ALA A 35 1.30 -1.29 -8.21
CA ALA A 35 0.04 -1.97 -8.54
C ALA A 35 0.26 -3.25 -9.36
N LYS A 36 1.10 -3.18 -10.39
CA LYS A 36 1.48 -4.34 -11.21
C LYS A 36 2.14 -5.44 -10.39
N TYR A 37 3.00 -5.07 -9.45
CA TYR A 37 3.64 -6.02 -8.55
C TYR A 37 2.62 -6.71 -7.64
N ILE A 38 1.70 -5.96 -7.02
CA ILE A 38 0.62 -6.53 -6.19
C ILE A 38 -0.22 -7.51 -6.99
N ILE A 39 -0.62 -7.14 -8.21
CA ILE A 39 -1.41 -7.97 -9.11
C ILE A 39 -0.68 -9.28 -9.42
N SER A 40 0.57 -9.18 -9.89
CA SER A 40 1.37 -10.34 -10.32
C SER A 40 1.67 -11.28 -9.16
N TYR A 41 2.10 -10.73 -8.02
CA TYR A 41 2.36 -11.54 -6.83
C TYR A 41 1.10 -12.26 -6.35
N SER A 42 -0.03 -11.58 -6.30
CA SER A 42 -1.31 -12.18 -5.89
C SER A 42 -1.78 -13.26 -6.87
N TYR A 43 -1.58 -13.05 -8.17
CA TYR A 43 -1.87 -14.04 -9.20
C TYR A 43 -1.01 -15.30 -9.03
N GLU A 44 0.30 -15.14 -8.83
CA GLU A 44 1.25 -16.25 -8.61
C GLU A 44 0.95 -17.04 -7.34
N GLN A 45 0.39 -16.39 -6.31
CA GLN A 45 -0.06 -17.06 -5.08
C GLN A 45 -1.45 -17.72 -5.22
N ASN A 46 -2.03 -17.79 -6.43
CA ASN A 46 -3.39 -18.28 -6.68
C ASN A 46 -4.49 -17.53 -5.89
N LYS A 47 -4.25 -16.27 -5.57
CA LYS A 47 -5.19 -15.37 -4.87
C LYS A 47 -5.31 -14.03 -5.60
N PRO A 48 -5.70 -14.04 -6.89
CA PRO A 48 -5.79 -12.81 -7.67
C PRO A 48 -6.76 -11.81 -7.03
N VAL A 49 -6.45 -10.54 -7.15
CA VAL A 49 -7.21 -9.45 -6.51
C VAL A 49 -8.15 -8.78 -7.50
N SER A 50 -9.30 -8.31 -7.01
CA SER A 50 -10.18 -7.38 -7.75
C SER A 50 -9.60 -5.96 -7.70
N ASN A 51 -10.09 -5.07 -8.58
CA ASN A 51 -9.68 -3.66 -8.56
C ASN A 51 -9.96 -3.01 -7.19
N LEU A 52 -11.12 -3.26 -6.57
CA LEU A 52 -11.43 -2.71 -5.26
C LEU A 52 -10.46 -3.21 -4.17
N LYS A 53 -10.10 -4.50 -4.18
CA LYS A 53 -9.10 -5.04 -3.25
C LYS A 53 -7.72 -4.44 -3.50
N LEU A 54 -7.32 -4.28 -4.75
CA LEU A 54 -6.07 -3.61 -5.13
C LEU A 54 -5.96 -2.19 -4.53
N GLN A 55 -7.03 -1.40 -4.62
CA GLN A 55 -7.05 -0.05 -4.05
C GLN A 55 -6.82 -0.05 -2.53
N LYS A 56 -7.43 -1.02 -1.81
CA LYS A 56 -7.22 -1.15 -0.35
C LYS A 56 -5.81 -1.60 -0.03
N LEU A 57 -5.25 -2.54 -0.79
CA LEU A 57 -3.86 -2.97 -0.61
C LEU A 57 -2.87 -1.83 -0.87
N LEU A 58 -3.10 -0.99 -1.88
CA LEU A 58 -2.28 0.21 -2.14
C LEU A 58 -2.31 1.17 -0.94
N TYR A 59 -3.46 1.38 -0.32
CA TYR A 59 -3.58 2.20 0.89
C TYR A 59 -2.77 1.61 2.05
N PHE A 60 -2.90 0.31 2.32
CA PHE A 60 -2.15 -0.34 3.40
C PHE A 60 -0.64 -0.41 3.11
N VAL A 61 -0.23 -0.59 1.85
CA VAL A 61 1.18 -0.54 1.44
C VAL A 61 1.76 0.86 1.68
N GLN A 62 1.04 1.91 1.32
CA GLN A 62 1.46 3.29 1.60
C GLN A 62 1.64 3.53 3.10
N GLY A 63 0.68 3.09 3.90
CA GLY A 63 0.75 3.19 5.36
C GLY A 63 1.88 2.41 5.96
N GLU A 64 2.08 1.17 5.53
CA GLU A 64 3.19 0.31 6.01
C GLU A 64 4.56 0.90 5.65
N SER A 65 4.68 1.51 4.47
CA SER A 65 5.90 2.21 4.07
C SER A 65 6.21 3.36 5.03
N TYR A 66 5.25 4.19 5.36
CA TYR A 66 5.42 5.24 6.37
C TYR A 66 5.82 4.68 7.74
N LYS A 67 5.17 3.58 8.17
CA LYS A 67 5.47 2.93 9.45
C LYS A 67 6.89 2.38 9.50
N MET A 68 7.34 1.71 8.44
CA MET A 68 8.64 1.05 8.41
C MET A 68 9.81 1.97 8.06
N THR A 69 9.60 2.94 7.19
CA THR A 69 10.68 3.76 6.62
C THR A 69 10.56 5.26 6.94
N GLY A 70 9.38 5.71 7.36
CA GLY A 70 9.05 7.13 7.51
C GLY A 70 8.77 7.84 6.18
N GLU A 71 8.82 7.12 5.05
CA GLU A 71 8.65 7.69 3.71
C GLU A 71 7.50 7.01 2.95
N PRO A 72 6.86 7.70 1.99
CA PRO A 72 5.84 7.10 1.15
C PRO A 72 6.43 6.05 0.21
N MET A 73 5.65 5.03 -0.13
CA MET A 73 5.99 4.07 -1.17
C MET A 73 5.92 4.71 -2.57
N PHE A 74 4.97 5.58 -2.78
CA PHE A 74 4.69 6.27 -4.04
C PHE A 74 4.15 7.68 -3.80
N GLU A 75 4.33 8.58 -4.80
CA GLU A 75 3.87 9.97 -4.71
C GLU A 75 2.40 10.19 -5.08
N ALA A 76 1.80 9.27 -5.82
CA ALA A 76 0.43 9.43 -6.28
C ALA A 76 -0.55 9.71 -5.13
N ASP A 77 -1.47 10.64 -5.36
CA ASP A 77 -2.51 10.96 -4.41
C ASP A 77 -3.55 9.85 -4.30
N MET A 78 -4.11 9.71 -3.11
CA MET A 78 -5.28 8.89 -2.86
C MET A 78 -6.49 9.77 -2.58
N GLU A 79 -7.62 9.42 -3.16
CA GLU A 79 -8.89 10.11 -2.94
C GLU A 79 -9.82 9.31 -2.04
N ALA A 80 -10.62 10.01 -1.24
CA ALA A 80 -11.65 9.41 -0.41
C ALA A 80 -12.92 9.17 -1.24
N TRP A 81 -13.10 7.94 -1.72
CA TRP A 81 -14.29 7.53 -2.46
C TRP A 81 -15.25 6.75 -1.55
N GLN A 82 -16.46 6.47 -2.03
CA GLN A 82 -17.51 5.81 -1.26
C GLN A 82 -17.07 4.50 -0.58
N PHE A 83 -16.22 3.71 -1.21
CA PHE A 83 -15.73 2.43 -0.67
C PHE A 83 -14.27 2.50 -0.19
N GLY A 84 -13.85 3.64 0.31
CA GLY A 84 -12.53 3.84 0.91
C GLY A 84 -11.53 4.56 0.00
N PRO A 85 -10.26 4.60 0.40
CA PRO A 85 -9.18 5.23 -0.36
C PRO A 85 -9.00 4.59 -1.74
N VAL A 86 -8.76 5.44 -2.74
CA VAL A 86 -8.56 5.04 -4.14
C VAL A 86 -7.42 5.86 -4.75
N VAL A 87 -6.53 5.22 -5.50
CA VAL A 87 -5.62 5.87 -6.44
C VAL A 87 -6.33 5.94 -7.79
N PRO A 88 -6.86 7.11 -8.22
CA PRO A 88 -7.77 7.21 -9.36
C PRO A 88 -7.20 6.63 -10.63
N TRP A 89 -5.93 6.95 -10.91
CA TRP A 89 -5.27 6.49 -12.12
C TRP A 89 -5.21 4.95 -12.20
N VAL A 90 -4.85 4.28 -11.11
CA VAL A 90 -4.82 2.80 -11.04
C VAL A 90 -6.23 2.24 -11.15
N TYR A 91 -7.22 2.88 -10.51
CA TYR A 91 -8.61 2.46 -10.59
C TYR A 91 -9.12 2.43 -12.03
N TYR A 92 -8.86 3.50 -12.78
CA TYR A 92 -9.32 3.58 -14.18
C TYR A 92 -8.60 2.62 -15.10
N GLU A 93 -7.32 2.35 -14.88
CA GLU A 93 -6.54 1.36 -15.64
C GLU A 93 -7.17 -0.03 -15.58
N TYR A 94 -7.68 -0.43 -14.42
CA TYR A 94 -8.28 -1.75 -14.20
C TYR A 94 -9.82 -1.74 -14.15
N SER A 95 -10.45 -0.67 -14.58
CA SER A 95 -11.92 -0.52 -14.52
C SER A 95 -12.68 -1.56 -15.35
N ASN A 96 -12.09 -2.05 -16.44
CA ASN A 96 -12.68 -3.07 -17.30
C ASN A 96 -12.89 -4.43 -16.62
N TYR A 97 -12.16 -4.70 -15.53
CA TYR A 97 -12.35 -5.92 -14.75
C TYR A 97 -13.60 -5.87 -13.87
N ALA A 98 -14.18 -4.69 -13.64
CA ALA A 98 -15.31 -4.49 -12.73
C ALA A 98 -15.03 -5.12 -11.34
N ALA A 99 -15.86 -6.07 -10.89
CA ALA A 99 -15.67 -6.80 -9.64
C ALA A 99 -14.87 -8.11 -9.80
N MET A 100 -14.47 -8.45 -11.01
CA MET A 100 -13.76 -9.69 -11.29
C MET A 100 -12.28 -9.60 -10.87
N PRO A 101 -11.64 -10.73 -10.55
CA PRO A 101 -10.20 -10.76 -10.29
C PRO A 101 -9.40 -10.34 -11.54
N ILE A 102 -8.31 -9.61 -11.31
CA ILE A 102 -7.36 -9.21 -12.34
C ILE A 102 -6.41 -10.38 -12.59
N LEU A 103 -6.56 -11.05 -13.74
CA LEU A 103 -5.77 -12.22 -14.12
C LEU A 103 -4.60 -11.80 -15.02
N GLU A 104 -3.73 -10.92 -14.49
CA GLU A 104 -2.56 -10.42 -15.18
C GLU A 104 -1.30 -10.86 -14.44
N ASN A 105 -0.22 -11.08 -15.18
CA ASN A 105 1.11 -11.33 -14.64
C ASN A 105 2.12 -10.47 -15.41
N TYR A 106 2.70 -9.50 -14.72
CA TYR A 106 3.64 -8.54 -15.27
C TYR A 106 5.08 -8.91 -14.91
N ASP A 107 6.00 -8.76 -15.83
CA ASP A 107 7.44 -8.80 -15.53
C ASP A 107 7.85 -7.44 -14.94
N ILE A 108 7.83 -7.34 -13.62
CA ILE A 108 8.15 -6.14 -12.85
C ILE A 108 9.32 -6.42 -11.90
N ASN A 109 10.36 -5.62 -12.05
CA ASN A 109 11.48 -5.66 -11.13
C ASN A 109 11.34 -4.57 -10.05
N ILE A 110 11.20 -5.02 -8.81
CA ILE A 110 11.14 -4.16 -7.62
C ILE A 110 12.25 -4.61 -6.65
N GLU A 111 12.92 -3.65 -6.03
CA GLU A 111 13.97 -3.92 -5.06
C GLU A 111 13.45 -4.73 -3.87
N GLU A 112 14.31 -5.57 -3.30
CA GLU A 112 13.96 -6.54 -2.27
C GLU A 112 13.31 -5.88 -1.04
N GLU A 113 13.83 -4.76 -0.57
CA GLU A 113 13.30 -4.04 0.59
C GLU A 113 11.86 -3.58 0.36
N THR A 114 11.57 -3.08 -0.83
CA THR A 114 10.23 -2.66 -1.24
C THR A 114 9.29 -3.85 -1.39
N ARG A 115 9.78 -4.96 -1.97
CA ARG A 115 8.99 -6.20 -2.07
C ARG A 115 8.59 -6.73 -0.70
N VAL A 116 9.50 -6.72 0.27
CA VAL A 116 9.21 -7.17 1.64
C VAL A 116 8.04 -6.40 2.26
N ILE A 117 7.99 -5.08 2.08
CA ILE A 117 6.88 -4.25 2.57
C ILE A 117 5.56 -4.67 1.89
N ILE A 118 5.57 -4.76 0.57
CA ILE A 118 4.37 -5.09 -0.22
C ILE A 118 3.85 -6.50 0.13
N GLU A 119 4.73 -7.49 0.14
CA GLU A 119 4.38 -8.87 0.40
C GLU A 119 3.90 -9.08 1.86
N THR A 120 4.47 -8.35 2.81
CA THR A 120 4.01 -8.35 4.20
C THR A 120 2.56 -7.89 4.31
N VAL A 121 2.22 -6.80 3.61
CA VAL A 121 0.84 -6.29 3.57
C VAL A 121 -0.10 -7.28 2.88
N ILE A 122 0.29 -7.84 1.74
CA ILE A 122 -0.52 -8.81 1.01
C ILE A 122 -0.81 -10.04 1.88
N LYS A 123 0.21 -10.60 2.53
CA LYS A 123 0.06 -11.77 3.42
C LYS A 123 -0.83 -11.47 4.62
N ARG A 124 -0.66 -10.30 5.24
CA ARG A 124 -1.50 -9.88 6.38
C ARG A 124 -2.98 -9.86 6.03
N HIS A 125 -3.31 -9.48 4.79
CA HIS A 125 -4.67 -9.29 4.32
C HIS A 125 -5.16 -10.36 3.35
N GLU A 126 -4.40 -11.42 3.13
CA GLU A 126 -4.72 -12.45 2.12
C GLU A 126 -6.07 -13.14 2.34
N ASN A 127 -6.46 -13.33 3.60
CA ASN A 127 -7.71 -13.98 3.99
C ASN A 127 -8.85 -12.97 4.28
N ASN A 128 -8.58 -11.68 4.21
CA ASN A 128 -9.60 -10.66 4.35
C ASN A 128 -10.44 -10.57 3.08
N SER A 129 -11.77 -10.57 3.22
CA SER A 129 -12.66 -10.19 2.13
C SER A 129 -12.45 -8.72 1.76
N VAL A 130 -12.79 -8.35 0.53
CA VAL A 130 -12.73 -6.94 0.10
C VAL A 130 -13.56 -6.02 1.01
N TRP A 131 -14.72 -6.49 1.46
CA TRP A 131 -15.60 -5.71 2.36
C TRP A 131 -15.04 -5.58 3.77
N SER A 132 -14.27 -6.57 4.24
CA SER A 132 -13.51 -6.45 5.49
C SER A 132 -12.47 -5.34 5.39
N LEU A 133 -11.74 -5.26 4.29
CA LEU A 133 -10.76 -4.19 4.04
C LEU A 133 -11.44 -2.82 3.91
N VAL A 134 -12.59 -2.74 3.25
CA VAL A 134 -13.39 -1.50 3.19
C VAL A 134 -13.72 -1.04 4.60
N ARG A 135 -14.26 -1.91 5.47
CA ARG A 135 -14.58 -1.56 6.86
C ARG A 135 -13.36 -1.05 7.63
N MET A 136 -12.19 -1.70 7.46
CA MET A 136 -10.95 -1.25 8.11
C MET A 136 -10.55 0.17 7.69
N THR A 137 -10.74 0.53 6.42
CA THR A 137 -10.45 1.90 5.95
C THR A 137 -11.49 2.93 6.43
N HIS A 138 -12.69 2.49 6.84
CA HIS A 138 -13.79 3.32 7.32
C HIS A 138 -13.82 3.46 8.86
N GLU A 139 -12.83 2.93 9.56
CA GLU A 139 -12.76 3.04 11.02
C GLU A 139 -12.80 4.49 11.49
N ASN A 140 -13.35 4.68 12.69
CA ASN A 140 -13.52 5.99 13.28
C ASN A 140 -12.16 6.68 13.47
N GLY A 141 -12.02 7.90 13.00
CA GLY A 141 -10.76 8.65 13.03
C GLY A 141 -9.75 8.26 11.95
N SER A 142 -10.12 7.37 11.01
CA SER A 142 -9.26 7.02 9.88
C SER A 142 -9.03 8.21 8.95
N PRO A 143 -7.95 8.20 8.15
CA PRO A 143 -7.71 9.22 7.12
C PRO A 143 -8.87 9.39 6.16
N TRP A 144 -9.52 8.28 5.78
CA TRP A 144 -10.68 8.30 4.92
C TRP A 144 -11.87 8.97 5.60
N GLU A 145 -12.21 8.59 6.80
CA GLU A 145 -13.35 9.15 7.54
C GLU A 145 -13.20 10.67 7.77
N LYS A 146 -11.99 11.15 8.05
CA LYS A 146 -11.69 12.58 8.21
C LYS A 146 -11.79 13.38 6.90
N THR A 147 -11.75 12.72 5.75
CA THR A 147 -11.66 13.38 4.43
C THR A 147 -12.94 13.22 3.62
N TYR A 148 -13.65 12.10 3.78
CA TYR A 148 -14.77 11.72 2.94
C TYR A 148 -15.95 12.69 3.07
N VAL A 149 -16.47 13.10 1.93
CA VAL A 149 -17.74 13.81 1.79
C VAL A 149 -18.50 13.18 0.64
N ASP A 150 -19.80 12.92 0.85
CA ASP A 150 -20.67 12.33 -0.17
C ASP A 150 -20.58 13.09 -1.49
N TYR A 151 -20.39 12.32 -2.59
CA TYR A 151 -20.29 12.83 -3.96
C TYR A 151 -19.05 13.68 -4.26
N GLU A 152 -18.12 13.87 -3.31
CA GLU A 152 -16.85 14.53 -3.52
C GLU A 152 -15.71 13.49 -3.54
N LYS A 153 -14.72 13.74 -4.39
CA LYS A 153 -13.51 12.91 -4.50
C LYS A 153 -12.33 13.69 -3.93
N ARG A 154 -12.36 13.96 -2.62
CA ARG A 154 -11.33 14.74 -1.95
C ARG A 154 -10.05 13.94 -1.82
N VAL A 155 -8.93 14.60 -2.06
CA VAL A 155 -7.60 14.03 -1.81
C VAL A 155 -7.38 13.87 -0.31
N ILE A 156 -6.97 12.66 0.09
CA ILE A 156 -6.57 12.36 1.47
C ILE A 156 -5.18 12.93 1.70
N ASP A 157 -5.04 13.80 2.70
CA ASP A 157 -3.72 14.32 3.07
C ASP A 157 -2.78 13.18 3.46
N LYS A 158 -1.61 13.15 2.83
CA LYS A 158 -0.56 12.15 3.09
C LYS A 158 -0.13 12.14 4.56
N GLN A 159 -0.19 13.28 5.23
CA GLN A 159 0.12 13.39 6.65
C GLN A 159 -0.89 12.62 7.52
N LEU A 160 -2.18 12.61 7.15
CA LEU A 160 -3.19 11.80 7.86
C LEU A 160 -2.88 10.30 7.75
N ILE A 161 -2.44 9.84 6.58
CA ILE A 161 -2.04 8.44 6.39
C ILE A 161 -0.81 8.13 7.23
N ARG A 162 0.22 8.98 7.19
CA ARG A 162 1.44 8.84 7.98
C ARG A 162 1.13 8.71 9.48
N GLU A 163 0.31 9.60 10.02
CA GLU A 163 -0.04 9.63 11.44
C GLU A 163 -0.86 8.41 11.87
N ALA A 164 -1.81 7.97 11.03
CA ALA A 164 -2.65 6.83 11.32
C ALA A 164 -1.83 5.54 11.49
N PHE A 165 -0.84 5.32 10.64
CA PHE A 165 0.01 4.12 10.70
C PHE A 165 1.18 4.24 11.68
N ALA A 166 1.66 5.45 11.99
CA ALA A 166 2.69 5.66 13.01
C ALA A 166 2.19 5.34 14.42
N ASN A 167 0.89 5.55 14.68
CA ASN A 167 0.25 5.31 15.98
C ASN A 167 -0.27 3.86 16.12
N ASP A 168 -0.20 3.07 15.08
CA ASP A 168 -0.61 1.67 15.07
C ASP A 168 0.51 0.81 15.69
N VAL A 169 0.60 0.88 17.02
CA VAL A 169 1.50 0.05 17.83
C VAL A 169 0.78 -1.23 18.19
N ASN A 170 0.74 -2.19 17.26
CA ASN A 170 0.35 -3.58 17.54
C ASN A 170 1.33 -4.54 16.88
#